data_bbdbd5ea30081ff1c7bc5d5caba51ad0
#
_entry.id   bbdbd5ea30081ff1c7bc5d5caba51ad0
#
_cell.length_a   1.000
_cell.length_b   1.000
_cell.length_c   1.000
_cell.angle_alpha   90.00
_cell.angle_beta   90.00
_cell.angle_gamma   90.00
#
_symmetry.space_group_name_H-M   'P 1'
#
loop_
_entity.id
_entity.type
_entity.pdbx_description
1 polymer ?
#
loop_
_entity_poly.entity_id
_entity_poly.type
_entity_poly.pdbx_seq_one_letter_code
_entity_poly.pdbx_strand_id
1 'polypeptide(L)'
;SIDTTFSEILPDYLPKLCVRHIIVSGNKKTKKYIILREMSVGEGDSVLVSNLNATLLKSRDLIYNTTLFINVTVSPRIIDANDVDIIVDVKERWYIFPIPYLELADRSFNEWVDKYNASFNRLSYGVMFSHFNISGRKDQLSLILVNGFKRNISFEYKAPYTNPALSDGETLGSGFLQTREIAFKTDNNNHLLYYKNDDFVKSEWYITASYSSRKAIKKKETFLISFRHIKVADSVISQTYNPGYFNSNSSIQNFFELSYKLQFSEVDNILYPLKGYTNSLLLQKRGFG
;
A
#
# COMPACT_ATOMS: atom_id res chain seq x y z
N SER A 1 -7.27 40.72 -60.75
CA SER A 1 -7.18 39.30 -60.43
C SER A 1 -5.84 39.04 -59.72
N ILE A 2 -5.82 39.01 -58.43
CA ILE A 2 -4.71 38.57 -57.60
C ILE A 2 -5.04 37.14 -57.21
N ASP A 3 -4.19 36.25 -57.66
CA ASP A 3 -4.26 34.80 -57.49
C ASP A 3 -4.17 34.44 -55.99
N THR A 4 -5.25 33.90 -55.46
CA THR A 4 -5.39 33.37 -54.09
C THR A 4 -5.16 31.85 -54.10
N THR A 5 -3.96 31.42 -54.45
CA THR A 5 -3.58 29.99 -54.42
C THR A 5 -2.18 29.80 -53.86
N PHE A 6 -1.98 30.18 -52.59
CA PHE A 6 -0.83 29.74 -51.79
C PHE A 6 -1.26 29.46 -50.33
N SER A 7 -2.28 28.65 -50.17
CA SER A 7 -2.64 28.05 -48.86
C SER A 7 -2.70 26.53 -48.99
N GLU A 8 -1.70 25.93 -49.65
CA GLU A 8 -1.59 24.47 -49.66
C GLU A 8 -0.23 24.05 -49.14
N ILE A 9 -0.32 23.28 -48.06
CA ILE A 9 0.59 22.21 -47.65
C ILE A 9 1.93 22.72 -47.12
N LEU A 10 1.94 23.20 -45.87
CA LEU A 10 2.98 22.77 -44.99
C LEU A 10 2.47 21.46 -44.35
N PRO A 11 3.03 20.28 -44.69
CA PRO A 11 2.79 19.11 -43.87
C PRO A 11 3.29 19.44 -42.48
N ASP A 12 2.50 19.10 -41.50
CA ASP A 12 2.75 19.23 -40.07
C ASP A 12 3.94 18.34 -39.69
N TYR A 13 5.14 18.69 -40.16
CA TYR A 13 6.40 18.03 -39.87
C TYR A 13 6.87 18.54 -38.51
N LEU A 14 6.07 18.23 -37.46
CA LEU A 14 6.54 18.39 -36.09
C LEU A 14 7.71 17.41 -35.91
N PRO A 15 8.92 17.90 -35.63
CA PRO A 15 10.09 17.05 -35.54
C PRO A 15 9.88 16.01 -34.45
N LYS A 16 10.04 14.72 -34.79
CA LYS A 16 9.95 13.59 -33.90
C LYS A 16 11.35 13.05 -33.64
N LEU A 17 11.60 12.65 -32.41
CA LEU A 17 12.81 11.93 -32.01
C LEU A 17 12.46 10.49 -31.73
N CYS A 18 13.23 9.55 -32.26
CA CYS A 18 13.17 8.14 -31.93
C CYS A 18 14.00 7.85 -30.68
N VAL A 19 13.42 7.19 -29.69
CA VAL A 19 14.12 6.75 -28.48
C VAL A 19 14.94 5.51 -28.80
N ARG A 20 16.25 5.64 -28.89
CA ARG A 20 17.15 4.51 -29.18
C ARG A 20 17.36 3.62 -27.97
N HIS A 21 17.84 4.23 -26.88
CA HIS A 21 18.18 3.51 -25.67
C HIS A 21 17.68 4.23 -24.42
N ILE A 22 17.26 3.45 -23.41
CA ILE A 22 16.99 3.93 -22.06
C ILE A 22 18.10 3.41 -21.13
N ILE A 23 18.98 4.32 -20.71
CA ILE A 23 20.13 4.02 -19.88
C ILE A 23 19.75 4.30 -18.43
N VAL A 24 19.78 3.27 -17.59
CA VAL A 24 19.44 3.38 -16.16
C VAL A 24 20.71 3.27 -15.34
N SER A 25 20.91 4.20 -14.40
CA SER A 25 22.04 4.25 -13.47
C SER A 25 21.55 4.45 -12.03
N GLY A 26 22.38 4.09 -11.05
CA GLY A 26 22.09 4.28 -9.62
C GLY A 26 21.21 3.20 -8.97
N ASN A 27 20.63 2.29 -9.72
CA ASN A 27 19.79 1.18 -9.25
C ASN A 27 20.65 -0.01 -8.76
N LYS A 28 21.13 0.06 -7.52
CA LYS A 28 21.99 -0.99 -6.94
C LYS A 28 21.24 -2.29 -6.66
N LYS A 29 20.03 -2.21 -6.13
CA LYS A 29 19.16 -3.33 -5.76
C LYS A 29 17.97 -3.49 -6.70
N THR A 30 17.34 -2.39 -7.05
CA THR A 30 16.15 -2.39 -7.92
C THR A 30 16.49 -2.88 -9.31
N LYS A 31 15.71 -3.83 -9.82
CA LYS A 31 15.90 -4.37 -11.17
C LYS A 31 15.54 -3.33 -12.22
N LYS A 32 16.35 -3.21 -13.29
CA LYS A 32 16.16 -2.24 -14.38
C LYS A 32 14.74 -2.27 -14.95
N TYR A 33 14.17 -3.45 -15.18
CA TYR A 33 12.83 -3.60 -15.76
C TYR A 33 11.70 -3.05 -14.88
N ILE A 34 11.90 -2.94 -13.54
CA ILE A 34 10.93 -2.29 -12.64
C ILE A 34 10.87 -0.78 -12.87
N ILE A 35 11.99 -0.18 -13.22
CA ILE A 35 12.08 1.26 -13.57
C ILE A 35 11.48 1.46 -14.95
N LEU A 36 11.89 0.65 -15.95
CA LEU A 36 11.40 0.75 -17.33
C LEU A 36 9.89 0.61 -17.44
N ARG A 37 9.28 -0.25 -16.61
CA ARG A 37 7.83 -0.44 -16.55
C ARG A 37 7.06 0.86 -16.23
N GLU A 38 7.64 1.73 -15.44
CA GLU A 38 6.99 2.99 -15.03
C GLU A 38 7.30 4.15 -16.00
N MET A 39 8.11 3.92 -17.02
CA MET A 39 8.35 4.91 -18.06
C MET A 39 7.09 5.12 -18.90
N SER A 40 6.83 6.36 -19.30
CA SER A 40 5.73 6.70 -20.23
C SER A 40 6.12 6.56 -21.70
N VAL A 41 7.37 6.19 -21.97
CA VAL A 41 7.95 5.99 -23.30
C VAL A 41 8.94 4.83 -23.24
N GLY A 42 8.99 4.01 -24.28
CA GLY A 42 9.88 2.86 -24.44
C GLY A 42 10.96 3.07 -25.50
N GLU A 43 11.92 2.14 -25.56
CA GLU A 43 12.88 2.08 -26.65
C GLU A 43 12.15 1.75 -27.97
N GLY A 44 12.45 2.50 -29.03
CA GLY A 44 11.78 2.42 -30.33
C GLY A 44 10.56 3.35 -30.49
N ASP A 45 10.09 3.97 -29.42
CA ASP A 45 8.99 4.93 -29.51
C ASP A 45 9.45 6.25 -30.13
N SER A 46 8.51 6.92 -30.82
CA SER A 46 8.73 8.25 -31.38
C SER A 46 8.01 9.30 -30.55
N VAL A 47 8.74 10.34 -30.14
CA VAL A 47 8.23 11.44 -29.32
C VAL A 47 8.38 12.76 -30.07
N LEU A 48 7.31 13.56 -30.09
CA LEU A 48 7.38 14.93 -30.59
C LEU A 48 8.35 15.77 -29.74
N VAL A 49 9.22 16.53 -30.35
CA VAL A 49 10.19 17.41 -29.66
C VAL A 49 9.46 18.34 -28.69
N SER A 50 8.30 18.90 -29.11
CA SER A 50 7.46 19.77 -28.27
C SER A 50 6.97 19.07 -26.99
N ASN A 51 6.79 17.73 -27.00
CA ASN A 51 6.23 16.94 -25.89
C ASN A 51 7.33 16.23 -25.09
N LEU A 52 8.58 16.26 -25.55
CA LEU A 52 9.67 15.50 -24.94
C LEU A 52 9.80 15.79 -23.45
N ASN A 53 9.91 17.06 -23.06
CA ASN A 53 10.05 17.45 -21.66
C ASN A 53 8.86 17.01 -20.81
N ALA A 54 7.63 17.15 -21.27
CA ALA A 54 6.44 16.73 -20.57
C ALA A 54 6.42 15.20 -20.37
N THR A 55 6.84 14.43 -21.39
CA THR A 55 6.95 12.97 -21.34
C THR A 55 8.01 12.50 -20.34
N LEU A 56 9.17 13.17 -20.32
CA LEU A 56 10.26 12.86 -19.39
C LEU A 56 9.88 13.21 -17.93
N LEU A 57 9.24 14.36 -17.70
CA LEU A 57 8.74 14.74 -16.38
C LEU A 57 7.69 13.74 -15.88
N LYS A 58 6.77 13.31 -16.74
CA LYS A 58 5.79 12.29 -16.38
C LYS A 58 6.46 10.96 -16.03
N SER A 59 7.46 10.52 -16.80
CA SER A 59 8.22 9.31 -16.50
C SER A 59 8.95 9.41 -15.15
N ARG A 60 9.58 10.57 -14.88
CA ARG A 60 10.20 10.86 -13.59
C ARG A 60 9.19 10.70 -12.43
N ASP A 61 8.01 11.31 -12.55
CA ASP A 61 6.98 11.28 -11.49
C ASP A 61 6.46 9.86 -11.27
N LEU A 62 6.26 9.08 -12.33
CA LEU A 62 5.85 7.68 -12.24
C LEU A 62 6.91 6.81 -11.54
N ILE A 63 8.19 6.98 -11.88
CA ILE A 63 9.30 6.27 -11.22
C ILE A 63 9.40 6.71 -9.75
N TYR A 64 9.33 8.01 -9.47
CA TYR A 64 9.36 8.55 -8.10
C TYR A 64 8.20 8.00 -7.26
N ASN A 65 7.01 7.89 -7.84
CA ASN A 65 5.81 7.33 -7.22
C ASN A 65 5.89 5.81 -6.94
N THR A 66 6.94 5.13 -7.40
CA THR A 66 7.21 3.77 -6.91
C THR A 66 7.59 3.73 -5.44
N THR A 67 8.01 4.88 -4.87
CA THR A 67 8.54 5.03 -3.51
C THR A 67 9.84 4.26 -3.22
N LEU A 68 10.53 3.81 -4.27
CA LEU A 68 11.81 3.09 -4.16
C LEU A 68 13.02 4.03 -4.10
N PHE A 69 12.85 5.28 -4.52
CA PHE A 69 13.92 6.24 -4.72
C PHE A 69 13.71 7.50 -3.91
N ILE A 70 14.81 8.12 -3.47
CA ILE A 70 14.82 9.45 -2.84
C ILE A 70 15.03 10.55 -3.87
N ASN A 71 15.66 10.22 -5.00
CA ASN A 71 15.82 11.11 -6.13
C ASN A 71 15.68 10.34 -7.43
N VAL A 72 15.08 10.98 -8.44
CA VAL A 72 14.92 10.47 -9.80
C VAL A 72 15.14 11.62 -10.75
N THR A 73 16.06 11.46 -11.68
CA THR A 73 16.30 12.39 -12.79
C THR A 73 16.10 11.65 -14.10
N VAL A 74 15.32 12.22 -15.00
CA VAL A 74 15.10 11.69 -16.35
C VAL A 74 15.44 12.80 -17.33
N SER A 75 16.47 12.59 -18.14
CA SER A 75 17.01 13.60 -19.07
C SER A 75 17.24 13.04 -20.46
N PRO A 76 17.06 13.84 -21.51
CA PRO A 76 17.39 13.44 -22.87
C PRO A 76 18.88 13.62 -23.15
N ARG A 77 19.45 12.71 -23.91
CA ARG A 77 20.75 12.87 -24.58
C ARG A 77 20.52 12.81 -26.08
N ILE A 78 20.48 13.97 -26.70
CA ILE A 78 20.31 14.07 -28.16
C ILE A 78 21.54 13.47 -28.84
N ILE A 79 21.31 12.54 -29.75
CA ILE A 79 22.35 11.84 -30.51
C ILE A 79 22.51 12.52 -31.87
N ASP A 80 21.38 12.77 -32.56
CA ASP A 80 21.34 13.49 -33.83
C ASP A 80 19.96 14.15 -34.02
N ALA A 81 19.63 14.57 -35.24
CA ALA A 81 18.37 15.26 -35.56
C ALA A 81 17.11 14.39 -35.36
N ASN A 82 17.25 13.06 -35.38
CA ASN A 82 16.13 12.12 -35.34
C ASN A 82 16.16 11.20 -34.11
N ASP A 83 17.29 11.12 -33.42
CA ASP A 83 17.53 10.12 -32.36
C ASP A 83 17.86 10.74 -31.02
N VAL A 84 17.29 10.14 -29.97
CA VAL A 84 17.52 10.50 -28.56
C VAL A 84 17.72 9.26 -27.70
N ASP A 85 18.71 9.31 -26.81
CA ASP A 85 18.81 8.39 -25.68
C ASP A 85 18.18 9.05 -24.44
N ILE A 86 17.54 8.27 -23.60
CA ILE A 86 16.99 8.74 -22.32
C ILE A 86 17.88 8.22 -21.19
N ILE A 87 18.40 9.14 -20.39
CA ILE A 87 19.18 8.80 -19.20
C ILE A 87 18.27 8.90 -17.98
N VAL A 88 18.15 7.78 -17.26
CA VAL A 88 17.41 7.68 -15.99
C VAL A 88 18.42 7.45 -14.88
N ASP A 89 18.66 8.48 -14.07
CA ASP A 89 19.53 8.37 -12.92
C ASP A 89 18.67 8.37 -11.63
N VAL A 90 18.87 7.33 -10.80
CA VAL A 90 18.09 7.13 -9.59
C VAL A 90 18.98 7.00 -8.37
N LYS A 91 18.51 7.49 -7.23
CA LYS A 91 19.12 7.25 -5.92
C LYS A 91 18.17 6.45 -5.06
N GLU A 92 18.53 5.20 -4.77
CA GLU A 92 17.71 4.32 -3.94
C GLU A 92 17.60 4.82 -2.52
N ARG A 93 16.43 4.58 -1.89
CA ARG A 93 16.20 4.87 -0.48
C ARG A 93 16.72 3.73 0.40
N TRP A 94 16.77 3.98 1.70
CA TRP A 94 16.90 2.92 2.67
C TRP A 94 15.64 2.03 2.66
N TYR A 95 15.83 0.70 2.74
CA TYR A 95 14.71 -0.25 2.59
C TYR A 95 14.34 -0.98 3.87
N ILE A 96 15.10 -0.85 4.96
CA ILE A 96 14.89 -1.59 6.19
C ILE A 96 14.49 -0.62 7.30
N PHE A 97 13.30 -0.82 7.86
CA PHE A 97 12.73 0.06 8.88
C PHE A 97 12.29 -0.74 10.09
N PRO A 98 13.16 -0.92 11.12
CA PRO A 98 12.74 -1.36 12.44
C PRO A 98 12.18 -0.14 13.19
N ILE A 99 10.88 -0.14 13.48
CA ILE A 99 10.19 0.94 14.16
C ILE A 99 9.81 0.44 15.56
N PRO A 100 10.35 1.00 16.65
CA PRO A 100 9.90 0.69 18.00
C PRO A 100 8.41 1.00 18.15
N TYR A 101 7.69 0.12 18.81
CA TYR A 101 6.28 0.29 19.12
C TYR A 101 6.10 0.45 20.62
N LEU A 102 5.39 1.50 21.02
CA LEU A 102 4.97 1.75 22.40
C LEU A 102 3.58 2.38 22.37
N GLU A 103 2.61 1.76 23.01
CA GLU A 103 1.23 2.25 23.10
C GLU A 103 0.72 2.11 24.53
N LEU A 104 0.13 3.18 25.06
CA LEU A 104 -0.65 3.15 26.29
C LEU A 104 -2.04 2.58 26.02
N ALA A 105 -2.56 1.75 26.92
CA ALA A 105 -3.95 1.31 26.87
C ALA A 105 -4.93 2.44 27.17
N ASP A 106 -4.47 3.48 27.84
CA ASP A 106 -5.24 4.61 28.34
C ASP A 106 -5.24 5.78 27.36
N ARG A 107 -6.26 6.63 27.46
CA ARG A 107 -6.46 7.77 26.55
C ARG A 107 -5.38 8.83 26.67
N SER A 108 -4.74 8.94 27.84
CA SER A 108 -3.71 9.94 28.09
C SER A 108 -2.65 9.44 29.07
N PHE A 109 -1.47 10.04 29.00
CA PHE A 109 -0.37 9.78 29.92
C PHE A 109 -0.77 10.10 31.40
N ASN A 110 -1.51 11.20 31.61
CA ASN A 110 -1.97 11.57 32.94
C ASN A 110 -2.92 10.53 33.52
N GLU A 111 -3.88 10.00 32.75
CA GLU A 111 -4.76 8.93 33.20
C GLU A 111 -3.96 7.67 33.60
N TRP A 112 -2.94 7.32 32.82
CA TRP A 112 -2.07 6.19 33.13
C TRP A 112 -1.29 6.37 34.43
N VAL A 113 -0.74 7.59 34.69
CA VAL A 113 -0.01 7.89 35.93
C VAL A 113 -0.95 7.98 37.11
N ASP A 114 -1.98 8.84 37.03
CA ASP A 114 -2.81 9.21 38.17
C ASP A 114 -3.77 8.09 38.58
N LYS A 115 -4.36 7.39 37.62
CA LYS A 115 -5.37 6.36 37.86
C LYS A 115 -4.79 4.96 37.98
N TYR A 116 -3.72 4.67 37.28
CA TYR A 116 -3.14 3.34 37.17
C TYR A 116 -1.70 3.23 37.69
N ASN A 117 -1.21 4.25 38.42
CA ASN A 117 0.13 4.28 39.00
C ASN A 117 1.23 3.91 38.02
N ALA A 118 1.15 4.37 36.79
CA ALA A 118 2.09 4.07 35.71
C ALA A 118 2.30 2.55 35.49
N SER A 119 1.26 1.73 35.61
CA SER A 119 1.35 0.26 35.51
C SER A 119 1.81 -0.20 34.15
N PHE A 120 2.92 -0.94 34.08
CA PHE A 120 3.44 -1.54 32.86
C PHE A 120 2.49 -2.57 32.22
N ASN A 121 1.56 -3.16 32.99
CA ASN A 121 0.54 -4.08 32.47
C ASN A 121 -0.43 -3.40 31.48
N ARG A 122 -0.43 -2.05 31.45
CA ARG A 122 -1.24 -1.23 30.55
C ARG A 122 -0.44 -0.68 29.36
N LEU A 123 0.76 -1.16 29.15
CA LEU A 123 1.58 -0.84 27.99
C LEU A 123 1.54 -1.99 26.98
N SER A 124 1.53 -1.62 25.71
CA SER A 124 1.86 -2.51 24.60
C SER A 124 3.17 -2.05 24.02
N TYR A 125 4.12 -2.95 23.88
CA TYR A 125 5.48 -2.64 23.40
C TYR A 125 5.97 -3.69 22.43
N GLY A 126 6.90 -3.30 21.57
CA GLY A 126 7.43 -4.22 20.57
C GLY A 126 8.16 -3.54 19.44
N VAL A 127 8.11 -4.16 18.29
CA VAL A 127 8.73 -3.67 17.06
C VAL A 127 7.83 -3.94 15.85
N MET A 128 7.74 -2.95 14.98
CA MET A 128 7.23 -3.09 13.62
C MET A 128 8.43 -3.07 12.67
N PHE A 129 8.61 -4.14 11.93
CA PHE A 129 9.71 -4.28 10.98
C PHE A 129 9.16 -4.27 9.56
N SER A 130 9.72 -3.42 8.71
CA SER A 130 9.40 -3.39 7.28
C SER A 130 10.68 -3.46 6.47
N HIS A 131 10.71 -4.39 5.52
CA HIS A 131 11.78 -4.48 4.53
C HIS A 131 11.16 -4.34 3.14
N PHE A 132 11.43 -3.20 2.51
CA PHE A 132 11.00 -2.90 1.15
C PHE A 132 12.02 -3.42 0.14
N ASN A 133 11.54 -3.79 -1.04
CA ASN A 133 12.37 -4.13 -2.19
C ASN A 133 13.38 -5.26 -1.91
N ILE A 134 12.93 -6.34 -1.26
CA ILE A 134 13.77 -7.47 -0.82
C ILE A 134 14.49 -8.11 -2.00
N SER A 135 13.74 -8.44 -3.07
CA SER A 135 14.27 -9.09 -4.27
C SER A 135 14.69 -8.09 -5.37
N GLY A 136 14.51 -6.79 -5.15
CA GLY A 136 14.68 -5.76 -6.18
C GLY A 136 13.48 -5.59 -7.11
N ARG A 137 12.34 -6.24 -6.80
CA ARG A 137 11.10 -6.25 -7.59
C ARG A 137 9.98 -5.43 -6.94
N LYS A 138 10.32 -4.52 -6.03
CA LYS A 138 9.37 -3.71 -5.24
C LYS A 138 8.53 -4.55 -4.27
N ASP A 139 8.98 -5.72 -3.90
CA ASP A 139 8.34 -6.56 -2.90
C ASP A 139 8.59 -6.03 -1.48
N GLN A 140 7.71 -6.38 -0.56
CA GLN A 140 7.75 -5.90 0.81
C GLN A 140 7.43 -7.02 1.79
N LEU A 141 8.23 -7.13 2.84
CA LEU A 141 7.94 -7.90 4.04
C LEU A 141 7.64 -6.95 5.19
N SER A 142 6.54 -7.19 5.88
CA SER A 142 6.17 -6.50 7.11
C SER A 142 6.00 -7.51 8.23
N LEU A 143 6.63 -7.26 9.38
CA LEU A 143 6.49 -8.04 10.59
C LEU A 143 6.06 -7.11 11.73
N ILE A 144 5.09 -7.55 12.53
CA ILE A 144 4.67 -6.84 13.73
C ILE A 144 4.83 -7.80 14.91
N LEU A 145 5.63 -7.42 15.87
CA LEU A 145 5.89 -8.18 17.08
C LEU A 145 5.62 -7.28 18.28
N VAL A 146 4.38 -7.31 18.78
CA VAL A 146 3.92 -6.49 19.90
C VAL A 146 3.41 -7.40 21.01
N ASN A 147 3.74 -7.09 22.24
CA ASN A 147 3.29 -7.77 23.44
C ASN A 147 2.90 -6.76 24.54
N GLY A 148 2.26 -7.24 25.61
CA GLY A 148 1.82 -6.42 26.74
C GLY A 148 0.29 -6.40 26.86
N PHE A 149 -0.31 -5.20 26.98
CA PHE A 149 -1.76 -5.05 27.08
C PHE A 149 -2.50 -5.60 25.85
N LYS A 150 -1.96 -5.32 24.67
CA LYS A 150 -2.32 -5.99 23.42
C LYS A 150 -1.16 -6.86 22.95
N ARG A 151 -1.48 -7.97 22.32
CA ARG A 151 -0.50 -8.79 21.61
C ARG A 151 -0.85 -8.79 20.14
N ASN A 152 0.15 -8.55 19.29
CA ASN A 152 0.03 -8.65 17.84
C ASN A 152 1.30 -9.29 17.29
N ILE A 153 1.16 -10.50 16.77
CA ILE A 153 2.23 -11.21 16.06
C ILE A 153 1.70 -11.43 14.65
N SER A 154 2.20 -10.66 13.69
CA SER A 154 1.71 -10.78 12.32
C SER A 154 2.84 -10.59 11.31
N PHE A 155 2.64 -11.19 10.14
CA PHE A 155 3.50 -10.98 8.99
C PHE A 155 2.65 -10.72 7.75
N GLU A 156 3.22 -9.97 6.81
CA GLU A 156 2.69 -9.78 5.47
C GLU A 156 3.85 -9.75 4.47
N TYR A 157 3.73 -10.53 3.41
CA TYR A 157 4.62 -10.46 2.24
C TYR A 157 3.81 -10.05 1.03
N LYS A 158 4.24 -8.98 0.39
CA LYS A 158 3.61 -8.39 -0.79
C LYS A 158 4.57 -8.38 -1.96
N ALA A 159 4.19 -9.08 -3.03
CA ALA A 159 4.91 -9.13 -4.30
C ALA A 159 4.06 -8.45 -5.38
N PRO A 160 4.31 -7.17 -5.72
CA PRO A 160 3.46 -6.43 -6.67
C PRO A 160 3.63 -6.87 -8.11
N TYR A 161 4.67 -7.66 -8.43
CA TYR A 161 5.01 -8.12 -9.78
C TYR A 161 5.40 -9.59 -9.76
N THR A 162 4.43 -10.46 -9.98
CA THR A 162 4.62 -11.92 -9.99
C THR A 162 4.66 -12.51 -11.39
N ASN A 163 4.18 -11.78 -12.41
CA ASN A 163 4.19 -12.22 -13.80
C ASN A 163 5.23 -11.46 -14.65
N PRO A 164 5.66 -12.00 -15.82
CA PRO A 164 6.59 -11.33 -16.73
C PRO A 164 6.11 -9.98 -17.26
N ALA A 165 4.78 -9.82 -17.43
CA ALA A 165 4.18 -8.55 -17.87
C ALA A 165 4.20 -7.47 -16.78
N LEU A 166 4.62 -7.78 -15.55
CA LEU A 166 4.69 -6.89 -14.39
C LEU A 166 3.34 -6.20 -14.09
N SER A 167 2.24 -6.88 -14.40
CA SER A 167 0.89 -6.37 -14.19
C SER A 167 0.21 -6.96 -12.97
N ASP A 168 0.62 -8.17 -12.57
CA ASP A 168 -0.06 -8.93 -11.54
C ASP A 168 0.80 -9.02 -10.28
N GLY A 169 0.15 -8.94 -9.13
CA GLY A 169 0.82 -9.00 -7.85
C GLY A 169 0.01 -9.82 -6.84
N GLU A 170 0.71 -10.35 -5.87
CA GLU A 170 0.16 -11.19 -4.82
C GLU A 170 0.56 -10.68 -3.44
N THR A 171 -0.31 -10.90 -2.46
CA THR A 171 0.00 -10.63 -1.06
C THR A 171 -0.47 -11.81 -0.23
N LEU A 172 0.38 -12.24 0.69
CA LEU A 172 0.07 -13.25 1.69
C LEU A 172 0.34 -12.67 3.07
N GLY A 173 -0.60 -12.85 3.98
CA GLY A 173 -0.47 -12.39 5.35
C GLY A 173 -1.13 -13.33 6.35
N SER A 174 -0.65 -13.31 7.58
CA SER A 174 -1.24 -14.00 8.71
C SER A 174 -0.95 -13.24 9.99
N GLY A 175 -1.83 -13.36 10.98
CA GLY A 175 -1.60 -12.72 12.25
C GLY A 175 -2.38 -13.37 13.39
N PHE A 176 -1.84 -13.18 14.59
CA PHE A 176 -2.43 -13.55 15.86
C PHE A 176 -2.50 -12.33 16.76
N LEU A 177 -3.72 -11.95 17.14
CA LEU A 177 -4.00 -10.77 17.95
C LEU A 177 -4.69 -11.18 19.24
N GLN A 178 -4.31 -10.53 20.35
CA GLN A 178 -5.00 -10.69 21.62
C GLN A 178 -5.15 -9.33 22.29
N THR A 179 -6.23 -9.16 23.08
CA THR A 179 -6.45 -7.96 23.87
C THR A 179 -7.04 -8.30 25.23
N ARG A 180 -6.70 -7.51 26.24
CA ARG A 180 -7.21 -7.63 27.62
C ARG A 180 -8.50 -6.84 27.85
N GLU A 181 -8.97 -6.14 26.84
CA GLU A 181 -10.17 -5.31 26.88
C GLU A 181 -10.98 -5.45 25.62
N ILE A 182 -12.31 -5.52 25.75
CA ILE A 182 -13.24 -5.60 24.63
C ILE A 182 -14.54 -4.88 24.96
N ALA A 183 -15.07 -4.12 24.00
CA ALA A 183 -16.41 -3.58 24.09
C ALA A 183 -17.42 -4.73 23.95
N PHE A 184 -18.32 -4.89 24.91
CA PHE A 184 -19.32 -5.95 24.91
C PHE A 184 -20.75 -5.46 24.64
N LYS A 185 -21.03 -4.18 24.86
CA LYS A 185 -22.35 -3.58 24.70
C LYS A 185 -22.23 -2.07 24.48
N THR A 186 -23.24 -1.48 23.86
CA THR A 186 -23.46 -0.02 23.83
C THR A 186 -24.61 0.31 24.78
N ASP A 187 -24.47 1.31 25.63
CA ASP A 187 -25.52 1.81 26.50
C ASP A 187 -26.54 2.68 25.75
N ASN A 188 -27.57 3.14 26.46
CA ASN A 188 -28.65 3.99 25.88
C ASN A 188 -28.16 5.38 25.45
N ASN A 189 -26.96 5.80 25.88
CA ASN A 189 -26.33 7.08 25.52
C ASN A 189 -25.27 6.91 24.43
N ASN A 190 -25.25 5.77 23.73
CA ASN A 190 -24.24 5.42 22.73
C ASN A 190 -22.80 5.31 23.24
N HIS A 191 -22.61 5.07 24.55
CA HIS A 191 -21.30 4.80 25.11
C HIS A 191 -21.01 3.31 25.05
N LEU A 192 -19.77 2.95 24.65
CA LEU A 192 -19.30 1.57 24.68
C LEU A 192 -18.99 1.16 26.11
N LEU A 193 -19.56 0.01 26.53
CA LEU A 193 -19.24 -0.63 27.79
C LEU A 193 -18.17 -1.69 27.56
N TYR A 194 -17.12 -1.66 28.38
CA TYR A 194 -15.94 -2.49 28.19
C TYR A 194 -15.82 -3.56 29.27
N TYR A 195 -15.57 -4.81 28.86
CA TYR A 195 -15.09 -5.88 29.71
C TYR A 195 -13.56 -5.89 29.69
N LYS A 196 -12.94 -5.88 30.86
CA LYS A 196 -11.49 -5.87 31.08
C LYS A 196 -11.09 -6.99 31.99
N ASN A 197 -9.94 -7.62 31.74
CA ASN A 197 -9.37 -8.64 32.60
C ASN A 197 -7.83 -8.55 32.52
N ASP A 198 -7.15 -9.10 33.52
CA ASP A 198 -5.70 -9.28 33.50
C ASP A 198 -5.25 -10.33 32.51
N ASP A 199 -6.13 -11.30 32.18
CA ASP A 199 -5.94 -12.24 31.09
C ASP A 199 -6.46 -11.69 29.77
N PHE A 200 -6.05 -12.30 28.66
CA PHE A 200 -6.57 -11.94 27.35
C PHE A 200 -8.04 -12.34 27.19
N VAL A 201 -8.88 -11.35 26.94
CA VAL A 201 -10.35 -11.53 26.82
C VAL A 201 -10.81 -11.77 25.40
N LYS A 202 -9.98 -11.42 24.41
CA LYS A 202 -10.21 -11.72 23.01
C LYS A 202 -8.93 -12.23 22.38
N SER A 203 -9.04 -13.27 21.59
CA SER A 203 -8.00 -13.73 20.67
C SER A 203 -8.55 -13.84 19.26
N GLU A 204 -7.74 -13.50 18.30
CA GLU A 204 -8.08 -13.58 16.88
C GLU A 204 -6.85 -14.06 16.11
N TRP A 205 -7.03 -15.04 15.24
CA TRP A 205 -6.05 -15.35 14.22
C TRP A 205 -6.69 -15.27 12.84
N TYR A 206 -5.89 -14.87 11.87
CA TYR A 206 -6.34 -14.75 10.50
C TYR A 206 -5.26 -15.17 9.53
N ILE A 207 -5.69 -15.60 8.36
CA ILE A 207 -4.86 -15.73 7.17
C ILE A 207 -5.54 -14.97 6.04
N THR A 208 -4.77 -14.28 5.23
CA THR A 208 -5.24 -13.46 4.12
C THR A 208 -4.39 -13.71 2.90
N ALA A 209 -5.02 -13.79 1.75
CA ALA A 209 -4.38 -13.81 0.46
C ALA A 209 -5.05 -12.81 -0.46
N SER A 210 -4.27 -12.10 -1.26
CA SER A 210 -4.82 -11.19 -2.25
C SER A 210 -4.09 -11.30 -3.58
N TYR A 211 -4.86 -11.09 -4.65
CA TYR A 211 -4.37 -10.94 -6.01
C TYR A 211 -4.68 -9.51 -6.48
N SER A 212 -3.70 -8.86 -7.09
CA SER A 212 -3.88 -7.53 -7.65
C SER A 212 -3.46 -7.49 -9.12
N SER A 213 -4.22 -6.76 -9.94
CA SER A 213 -3.92 -6.56 -11.35
C SER A 213 -3.80 -5.06 -11.64
N ARG A 214 -2.70 -4.68 -12.30
CA ARG A 214 -2.39 -3.32 -12.76
C ARG A 214 -2.00 -3.35 -14.22
N LYS A 215 -2.94 -3.67 -15.10
CA LYS A 215 -2.73 -3.69 -16.55
C LYS A 215 -2.51 -2.29 -17.13
N ALA A 216 -3.12 -1.27 -16.52
CA ALA A 216 -2.90 0.13 -16.86
C ALA A 216 -2.22 0.87 -15.69
N ILE A 217 -1.38 1.86 -15.99
CA ILE A 217 -0.60 2.60 -14.98
C ILE A 217 -1.50 3.22 -13.90
N LYS A 218 -2.64 3.78 -14.32
CA LYS A 218 -3.56 4.52 -13.45
C LYS A 218 -4.58 3.63 -12.75
N LYS A 219 -4.80 2.38 -13.21
CA LYS A 219 -5.85 1.48 -12.71
C LYS A 219 -5.26 0.29 -11.99
N LYS A 220 -5.74 0.03 -10.77
CA LYS A 220 -5.41 -1.17 -10.01
C LYS A 220 -6.68 -1.82 -9.48
N GLU A 221 -6.79 -3.12 -9.68
CA GLU A 221 -7.82 -3.99 -9.13
C GLU A 221 -7.18 -4.91 -8.09
N THR A 222 -7.87 -5.18 -6.99
CA THR A 222 -7.38 -6.08 -5.94
C THR A 222 -8.54 -6.93 -5.45
N PHE A 223 -8.36 -8.23 -5.48
CA PHE A 223 -9.24 -9.24 -4.88
C PHE A 223 -8.55 -9.78 -3.64
N LEU A 224 -9.28 -9.87 -2.54
CA LEU A 224 -8.78 -10.39 -1.28
C LEU A 224 -9.74 -11.41 -0.73
N ILE A 225 -9.18 -12.54 -0.26
CA ILE A 225 -9.84 -13.53 0.58
C ILE A 225 -9.13 -13.59 1.93
N SER A 226 -9.91 -13.64 3.00
CA SER A 226 -9.40 -13.80 4.35
C SER A 226 -10.26 -14.80 5.11
N PHE A 227 -9.63 -15.63 5.93
CA PHE A 227 -10.30 -16.41 6.96
C PHE A 227 -9.94 -15.83 8.32
N ARG A 228 -10.94 -15.72 9.20
CA ARG A 228 -10.77 -15.21 10.56
C ARG A 228 -11.40 -16.17 11.56
N HIS A 229 -10.67 -16.42 12.63
CA HIS A 229 -11.12 -17.15 13.82
C HIS A 229 -11.03 -16.19 14.99
N ILE A 230 -12.15 -15.88 15.62
CA ILE A 230 -12.23 -14.99 16.76
C ILE A 230 -12.80 -15.77 17.96
N LYS A 231 -12.12 -15.67 19.10
CA LYS A 231 -12.59 -16.23 20.37
C LYS A 231 -12.62 -15.12 21.41
N VAL A 232 -13.70 -15.01 22.14
CA VAL A 232 -13.82 -14.16 23.34
C VAL A 232 -13.88 -15.00 24.60
N ALA A 233 -13.55 -14.43 25.75
CA ALA A 233 -13.67 -15.11 27.04
C ALA A 233 -15.15 -15.45 27.31
N ASP A 234 -15.40 -16.61 27.91
CA ASP A 234 -16.77 -17.09 28.21
C ASP A 234 -17.52 -16.11 29.12
N SER A 235 -16.81 -15.36 29.95
CA SER A 235 -17.38 -14.28 30.75
C SER A 235 -18.10 -13.23 29.91
N VAL A 236 -17.58 -12.90 28.73
CA VAL A 236 -18.16 -11.87 27.83
C VAL A 236 -19.54 -12.28 27.33
N ILE A 237 -19.75 -13.59 27.07
CA ILE A 237 -21.02 -14.13 26.60
C ILE A 237 -21.94 -14.59 27.77
N SER A 238 -21.56 -14.30 29.02
CA SER A 238 -22.43 -14.61 30.17
C SER A 238 -23.66 -13.71 30.19
N GLN A 239 -24.69 -14.13 30.96
CA GLN A 239 -25.94 -13.36 31.14
C GLN A 239 -25.70 -11.94 31.71
N THR A 240 -24.62 -11.78 32.47
CA THR A 240 -24.24 -10.49 33.06
C THR A 240 -23.79 -9.47 32.05
N TYR A 241 -23.17 -9.90 30.92
CA TYR A 241 -22.58 -9.04 29.94
C TYR A 241 -23.33 -9.05 28.59
N ASN A 242 -23.01 -9.96 27.68
CA ASN A 242 -23.68 -10.04 26.39
C ASN A 242 -23.75 -11.49 25.85
N PRO A 243 -24.77 -12.28 26.22
CA PRO A 243 -24.90 -13.67 25.76
C PRO A 243 -25.04 -13.80 24.24
N GLY A 244 -25.47 -12.73 23.56
CA GLY A 244 -25.61 -12.67 22.10
C GLY A 244 -24.46 -11.96 21.39
N TYR A 245 -23.26 -11.94 21.96
CA TYR A 245 -22.12 -11.16 21.43
C TYR A 245 -21.82 -11.42 19.93
N PHE A 246 -21.90 -12.67 19.49
CA PHE A 246 -21.76 -13.06 18.09
C PHE A 246 -23.08 -13.40 17.40
N ASN A 247 -24.22 -12.89 17.91
CA ASN A 247 -25.56 -13.32 17.51
C ASN A 247 -25.79 -14.84 17.71
N SER A 248 -25.04 -15.45 18.60
CA SER A 248 -25.10 -16.86 18.97
C SER A 248 -24.63 -17.05 20.43
N ASN A 249 -24.93 -18.21 21.04
CA ASN A 249 -24.44 -18.53 22.39
C ASN A 249 -22.99 -19.05 22.37
N SER A 250 -22.24 -18.86 21.28
CA SER A 250 -20.86 -19.32 21.15
C SER A 250 -19.89 -18.18 21.49
N SER A 251 -18.81 -18.52 22.19
CA SER A 251 -17.66 -17.62 22.40
C SER A 251 -16.70 -17.59 21.21
N ILE A 252 -17.00 -18.36 20.14
CA ILE A 252 -16.16 -18.48 18.96
C ILE A 252 -16.96 -18.09 17.72
N GLN A 253 -16.31 -17.31 16.85
CA GLN A 253 -16.83 -16.98 15.52
C GLN A 253 -15.77 -17.25 14.46
N ASN A 254 -16.16 -17.97 13.42
CA ASN A 254 -15.35 -18.23 12.23
C ASN A 254 -16.04 -17.66 11.02
N PHE A 255 -15.31 -16.97 10.15
CA PHE A 255 -15.88 -16.48 8.90
C PHE A 255 -14.82 -16.23 7.83
N PHE A 256 -15.28 -16.33 6.59
CA PHE A 256 -14.54 -15.82 5.43
C PHE A 256 -14.92 -14.37 5.15
N GLU A 257 -13.96 -13.63 4.65
CA GLU A 257 -14.15 -12.28 4.14
C GLU A 257 -13.67 -12.24 2.69
N LEU A 258 -14.50 -11.71 1.80
CA LEU A 258 -14.14 -11.42 0.42
C LEU A 258 -14.18 -9.92 0.23
N SER A 259 -13.18 -9.37 -0.43
CA SER A 259 -13.22 -7.97 -0.84
C SER A 259 -12.69 -7.76 -2.26
N TYR A 260 -13.27 -6.80 -2.94
CA TYR A 260 -12.84 -6.28 -4.22
C TYR A 260 -12.60 -4.78 -4.09
N LYS A 261 -11.40 -4.35 -4.45
CA LYS A 261 -11.04 -2.93 -4.49
C LYS A 261 -10.63 -2.53 -5.89
N LEU A 262 -11.32 -1.52 -6.43
CA LEU A 262 -10.96 -0.83 -7.67
C LEU A 262 -10.38 0.52 -7.30
N GLN A 263 -9.22 0.85 -7.83
CA GLN A 263 -8.54 2.13 -7.58
C GLN A 263 -8.07 2.74 -8.90
N PHE A 264 -8.41 4.02 -9.08
CA PHE A 264 -7.85 4.89 -10.10
C PHE A 264 -7.04 5.98 -9.42
N SER A 265 -5.79 6.15 -9.83
CA SER A 265 -4.91 7.16 -9.25
C SER A 265 -4.09 7.84 -10.33
N GLU A 266 -4.19 9.16 -10.37
CA GLU A 266 -3.39 10.04 -11.21
C GLU A 266 -2.96 11.24 -10.38
N VAL A 267 -1.85 11.09 -9.68
CA VAL A 267 -1.28 12.10 -8.78
C VAL A 267 0.19 12.34 -9.12
N ASP A 268 0.64 13.56 -8.91
CA ASP A 268 2.04 13.94 -9.06
C ASP A 268 2.95 13.26 -8.03
N ASN A 269 2.50 13.16 -6.78
CA ASN A 269 3.23 12.51 -5.69
C ASN A 269 2.25 11.68 -4.82
N ILE A 270 2.51 10.38 -4.66
CA ILE A 270 1.65 9.49 -3.85
C ILE A 270 1.75 9.81 -2.36
N LEU A 271 2.93 10.23 -1.86
CA LEU A 271 3.14 10.51 -0.44
C LEU A 271 2.58 11.87 -0.02
N TYR A 272 2.61 12.85 -0.93
CA TYR A 272 2.12 14.21 -0.70
C TYR A 272 1.53 14.77 -1.99
N PRO A 273 0.30 14.42 -2.36
CA PRO A 273 -0.31 14.83 -3.63
C PRO A 273 -0.66 16.32 -3.60
N LEU A 274 -0.09 17.07 -4.52
CA LEU A 274 -0.41 18.48 -4.76
C LEU A 274 -1.31 18.66 -5.98
N LYS A 275 -1.28 17.71 -6.93
CA LYS A 275 -2.06 17.74 -8.16
C LYS A 275 -2.57 16.34 -8.51
N GLY A 276 -3.76 16.28 -9.12
CA GLY A 276 -4.34 15.04 -9.58
C GLY A 276 -5.48 14.54 -8.69
N TYR A 277 -5.83 13.26 -8.82
CA TYR A 277 -6.95 12.65 -8.09
C TYR A 277 -6.70 11.17 -7.84
N THR A 278 -7.32 10.66 -6.78
CA THR A 278 -7.42 9.23 -6.51
C THR A 278 -8.87 8.89 -6.15
N ASN A 279 -9.46 7.94 -6.88
CA ASN A 279 -10.78 7.40 -6.62
C ASN A 279 -10.66 5.92 -6.28
N SER A 280 -11.42 5.44 -5.30
CA SER A 280 -11.47 4.02 -4.97
C SER A 280 -12.90 3.57 -4.65
N LEU A 281 -13.23 2.36 -5.11
CA LEU A 281 -14.44 1.63 -4.76
C LEU A 281 -14.00 0.36 -4.02
N LEU A 282 -14.56 0.13 -2.84
CA LEU A 282 -14.37 -1.09 -2.05
C LEU A 282 -15.72 -1.79 -1.89
N LEU A 283 -15.80 -3.03 -2.33
CA LEU A 283 -16.90 -3.95 -2.07
C LEU A 283 -16.38 -5.03 -1.13
N GLN A 284 -17.09 -5.27 -0.03
CA GLN A 284 -16.67 -6.23 0.98
C GLN A 284 -17.87 -7.03 1.48
N LYS A 285 -17.71 -8.36 1.58
CA LYS A 285 -18.65 -9.26 2.23
C LYS A 285 -17.95 -10.07 3.29
N ARG A 286 -18.53 -10.10 4.49
CA ARG A 286 -18.09 -10.91 5.63
C ARG A 286 -19.16 -11.95 5.95
N GLY A 287 -18.71 -13.20 6.14
CA GLY A 287 -19.61 -14.33 6.38
C GLY A 287 -20.31 -14.80 5.09
N PHE A 288 -20.58 -16.09 5.05
CA PHE A 288 -21.38 -16.78 4.04
C PHE A 288 -22.32 -17.69 4.81
N GLY A 289 -23.52 -17.21 5.02
CA GLY A 289 -24.59 -17.89 5.72
C GLY A 289 -25.88 -17.15 5.50
#